data_54caca0b3b580badab1ae1e7ab634d1f
#
_entry.id   54caca0b3b580badab1ae1e7ab634d1f
#
_cell.length_a   1.000
_cell.length_b   1.000
_cell.length_c   1.000
_cell.angle_alpha   90.00
_cell.angle_beta   90.00
_cell.angle_gamma   90.00
#
_symmetry.space_group_name_H-M   'P 1'
#
loop_
_entity.id
_entity.type
_entity.pdbx_description
1 polymer ?
#
loop_
_entity_poly.entity_id
_entity_poly.type
_entity_poly.pdbx_seq_one_letter_code
_entity_poly.pdbx_strand_id
1 'polypeptide(L)'
;KEVLEKREGTDYRFWFNINFYGNSRYNDGLDYENWEGHPELVKLRLENQDLQRYLMDAVRFWIDTFDIDGLRLDVSYLLPPWFMEMLRRTVNEKKGDFFLVGEVIHNNNFQQNVCPERLDSITNYEGFRSMISAFNSGNLFEIEHSMTRLFADTPWALFKGKHLLNFVDNHDVERACTALRNRANLLNLYTLLYTMPGIPCVYYGSEYGAEGDKSDFDYKLRPFIGDIDKNAHPELAAHLKKLAQIRKACPALSYGTYAKATCMNTNFSFVREQNGEKIIVAVNIGDGDCTIRVEEAEGINLLDGQVRNLNDIYLPPHSACIYRRN
;
A
#
# COMPACT_ATOMS: atom_id res chain seq x y z
N LYS A 1 16.48 11.78 -26.60
CA LYS A 1 17.75 12.14 -27.31
C LYS A 1 17.51 12.24 -28.80
N GLU A 2 17.15 11.16 -29.51
CA GLU A 2 17.02 11.13 -30.96
C GLU A 2 16.02 12.17 -31.50
N VAL A 3 14.89 12.38 -30.83
CA VAL A 3 13.91 13.43 -31.21
C VAL A 3 14.49 14.85 -31.04
N LEU A 4 15.32 15.08 -30.03
CA LEU A 4 16.03 16.36 -29.86
C LEU A 4 17.01 16.63 -30.98
N GLU A 5 17.70 15.59 -31.44
CA GLU A 5 18.77 15.71 -32.49
C GLU A 5 18.18 15.76 -33.89
N LYS A 6 17.23 14.89 -34.21
CA LYS A 6 16.68 14.70 -35.55
C LYS A 6 15.36 15.45 -35.82
N ARG A 7 14.73 15.97 -34.76
CA ARG A 7 13.45 16.69 -34.84
C ARG A 7 12.39 15.86 -35.57
N GLU A 8 11.82 16.39 -36.62
CA GLU A 8 10.80 15.72 -37.44
C GLU A 8 11.39 14.56 -38.28
N GLY A 9 12.69 14.38 -38.34
CA GLY A 9 13.39 13.36 -39.11
C GLY A 9 13.48 11.98 -38.44
N THR A 10 12.73 11.74 -37.35
CA THR A 10 12.66 10.44 -36.68
C THR A 10 11.25 10.02 -36.40
N ASP A 11 10.95 8.71 -36.55
CA ASP A 11 9.64 8.13 -36.24
C ASP A 11 9.35 8.13 -34.73
N TYR A 12 10.35 8.18 -33.86
CA TYR A 12 10.14 8.30 -32.42
C TYR A 12 9.40 9.57 -32.00
N ARG A 13 9.32 10.60 -32.86
CA ARG A 13 8.50 11.79 -32.63
C ARG A 13 7.04 11.44 -32.36
N PHE A 14 6.52 10.38 -32.96
CA PHE A 14 5.14 9.93 -32.81
C PHE A 14 4.85 9.20 -31.48
N TRP A 15 5.90 8.89 -30.69
CA TRP A 15 5.79 8.29 -29.37
C TRP A 15 5.43 9.30 -28.27
N PHE A 16 5.43 10.59 -28.61
CA PHE A 16 5.20 11.71 -27.71
C PHE A 16 4.23 12.70 -28.35
N ASN A 17 3.56 13.51 -27.53
CA ASN A 17 2.81 14.68 -28.00
C ASN A 17 3.74 15.88 -27.98
N ILE A 18 4.31 16.22 -29.14
CA ILE A 18 5.34 17.25 -29.29
C ILE A 18 4.87 18.36 -30.24
N ASN A 19 5.10 19.63 -29.83
CA ASN A 19 5.04 20.80 -30.66
C ASN A 19 6.48 21.27 -30.97
N PHE A 20 6.91 21.14 -32.21
CA PHE A 20 8.26 21.52 -32.67
C PHE A 20 8.43 23.04 -32.83
N TYR A 21 7.39 23.82 -32.68
CA TYR A 21 7.38 25.29 -32.76
C TYR A 21 7.21 25.96 -31.40
N GLY A 22 7.17 25.15 -30.32
CA GLY A 22 7.11 25.59 -28.93
C GLY A 22 8.48 25.66 -28.27
N ASN A 23 8.49 25.88 -26.95
CA ASN A 23 9.68 25.86 -26.15
C ASN A 23 9.39 25.38 -24.74
N SER A 24 10.18 24.44 -24.24
CA SER A 24 10.11 23.98 -22.86
C SER A 24 10.93 24.90 -21.94
N ARG A 25 10.90 24.65 -20.63
CA ARG A 25 11.78 25.36 -19.68
C ARG A 25 13.27 25.14 -19.94
N TYR A 26 13.63 24.13 -20.73
CA TYR A 26 15.03 23.86 -21.11
C TYR A 26 15.50 24.71 -22.33
N ASN A 27 14.61 25.50 -22.88
CA ASN A 27 14.88 26.34 -24.07
C ASN A 27 15.45 25.54 -25.26
N ASP A 28 14.89 24.34 -25.46
CA ASP A 28 15.33 23.34 -26.46
C ASP A 28 14.55 23.42 -27.78
N GLY A 29 13.63 24.38 -27.90
CA GLY A 29 12.79 24.60 -29.07
C GLY A 29 11.74 23.51 -29.27
N LEU A 30 11.36 22.83 -28.20
CA LEU A 30 10.29 21.83 -28.15
C LEU A 30 9.32 22.17 -27.02
N ASP A 31 8.02 22.00 -27.29
CA ASP A 31 7.01 21.92 -26.24
C ASP A 31 6.39 20.55 -26.30
N TYR A 32 6.15 19.92 -25.16
CA TYR A 32 5.67 18.52 -25.09
C TYR A 32 4.88 18.25 -23.82
N GLU A 33 3.98 17.31 -23.90
CA GLU A 33 3.26 16.83 -22.72
C GLU A 33 4.22 16.17 -21.73
N ASN A 34 4.00 16.48 -20.46
CA ASN A 34 4.78 15.95 -19.35
C ASN A 34 3.86 15.63 -18.17
N TRP A 35 4.40 14.97 -17.15
CA TRP A 35 3.66 14.67 -15.94
C TRP A 35 3.57 15.92 -15.05
N GLU A 36 2.35 16.44 -14.86
CA GLU A 36 1.98 17.49 -13.89
C GLU A 36 2.90 18.72 -13.86
N GLY A 37 3.44 19.12 -15.02
CA GLY A 37 4.35 20.28 -15.12
C GLY A 37 5.82 19.93 -14.90
N HIS A 38 6.18 18.65 -14.89
CA HIS A 38 7.55 18.15 -14.77
C HIS A 38 8.13 17.78 -16.15
N PRO A 39 8.80 18.70 -16.85
CA PRO A 39 9.29 18.46 -18.22
C PRO A 39 10.40 17.41 -18.31
N GLU A 40 11.04 17.04 -17.20
CA GLU A 40 11.94 15.88 -17.11
C GLU A 40 11.20 14.54 -17.25
N LEU A 41 9.88 14.51 -16.99
CA LEU A 41 9.02 13.33 -17.06
C LEU A 41 8.08 13.43 -18.26
N VAL A 42 8.65 13.17 -19.43
CA VAL A 42 7.93 13.28 -20.71
C VAL A 42 6.85 12.21 -20.82
N LYS A 43 5.61 12.63 -21.13
CA LYS A 43 4.48 11.72 -21.27
C LYS A 43 4.52 10.97 -22.60
N LEU A 44 4.34 9.66 -22.53
CA LEU A 44 4.23 8.78 -23.70
C LEU A 44 2.85 8.90 -24.34
N ARG A 45 2.78 8.90 -25.67
CA ARG A 45 1.54 8.84 -26.43
C ARG A 45 1.10 7.39 -26.62
N LEU A 46 0.35 6.86 -25.65
CA LEU A 46 -0.04 5.45 -25.60
C LEU A 46 -0.90 4.98 -26.78
N GLU A 47 -1.53 5.90 -27.53
CA GLU A 47 -2.31 5.59 -28.75
C GLU A 47 -1.42 5.14 -29.91
N ASN A 48 -0.11 5.40 -29.87
CA ASN A 48 0.80 4.98 -30.93
C ASN A 48 1.01 3.46 -30.90
N GLN A 49 0.69 2.78 -31.98
CA GLN A 49 0.74 1.31 -32.05
C GLN A 49 2.17 0.73 -31.98
N ASP A 50 3.16 1.46 -32.51
CA ASP A 50 4.56 0.99 -32.44
C ASP A 50 5.08 1.08 -31.00
N LEU A 51 4.71 2.15 -30.28
CA LEU A 51 4.98 2.26 -28.87
C LEU A 51 4.29 1.18 -28.05
N GLN A 52 3.02 0.89 -28.32
CA GLN A 52 2.28 -0.19 -27.67
C GLN A 52 3.01 -1.53 -27.83
N ARG A 53 3.40 -1.88 -29.04
CA ARG A 53 4.15 -3.11 -29.33
C ARG A 53 5.46 -3.14 -28.54
N TYR A 54 6.23 -2.06 -28.60
CA TYR A 54 7.49 -1.94 -27.88
C TYR A 54 7.33 -2.17 -26.37
N LEU A 55 6.32 -1.53 -25.74
CA LEU A 55 6.07 -1.68 -24.31
C LEU A 55 5.62 -3.10 -23.94
N MET A 56 4.74 -3.71 -24.74
CA MET A 56 4.29 -5.08 -24.50
C MET A 56 5.43 -6.09 -24.73
N ASP A 57 6.30 -5.87 -25.70
CA ASP A 57 7.47 -6.71 -25.94
C ASP A 57 8.50 -6.57 -24.83
N ALA A 58 8.67 -5.38 -24.24
CA ALA A 58 9.50 -5.19 -23.05
C ALA A 58 8.94 -5.99 -21.86
N VAL A 59 7.62 -5.97 -21.64
CA VAL A 59 6.99 -6.78 -20.58
C VAL A 59 7.20 -8.29 -20.81
N ARG A 60 6.99 -8.76 -22.03
CA ARG A 60 7.25 -10.17 -22.39
C ARG A 60 8.71 -10.55 -22.15
N PHE A 61 9.64 -9.66 -22.54
CA PHE A 61 11.07 -9.86 -22.31
C PHE A 61 11.41 -9.98 -20.83
N TRP A 62 10.83 -9.14 -19.96
CA TRP A 62 11.07 -9.23 -18.52
C TRP A 62 10.53 -10.53 -17.92
N ILE A 63 9.36 -10.97 -18.35
CA ILE A 63 8.78 -12.25 -17.90
C ILE A 63 9.67 -13.42 -18.36
N ASP A 64 10.04 -13.43 -19.63
CA ASP A 64 10.81 -14.54 -20.23
C ASP A 64 12.26 -14.59 -19.71
N THR A 65 12.86 -13.44 -19.38
CA THR A 65 14.28 -13.34 -18.98
C THR A 65 14.47 -13.42 -17.48
N PHE A 66 13.61 -12.78 -16.71
CA PHE A 66 13.78 -12.60 -15.25
C PHE A 66 12.74 -13.37 -14.45
N ASP A 67 11.79 -14.02 -15.11
CA ASP A 67 10.71 -14.81 -14.48
C ASP A 67 9.92 -14.01 -13.44
N ILE A 68 9.65 -12.72 -13.70
CA ILE A 68 8.89 -11.87 -12.80
C ILE A 68 7.44 -12.35 -12.68
N ASP A 69 6.84 -12.13 -11.49
CA ASP A 69 5.48 -12.55 -11.15
C ASP A 69 4.47 -11.40 -11.11
N GLY A 70 4.92 -10.18 -11.35
CA GLY A 70 4.05 -9.02 -11.33
C GLY A 70 4.72 -7.73 -11.75
N LEU A 71 3.90 -6.68 -11.91
CA LEU A 71 4.34 -5.30 -12.19
C LEU A 71 3.62 -4.32 -11.27
N ARG A 72 4.37 -3.33 -10.78
CA ARG A 72 3.83 -2.11 -10.21
C ARG A 72 3.79 -1.04 -11.29
N LEU A 73 2.62 -0.49 -11.54
CA LEU A 73 2.40 0.57 -12.51
C LEU A 73 2.46 1.92 -11.81
N ASP A 74 3.47 2.69 -12.13
CA ASP A 74 3.64 4.07 -11.67
C ASP A 74 2.52 4.95 -12.21
N VAL A 75 2.04 5.90 -11.39
CA VAL A 75 1.03 6.89 -11.78
C VAL A 75 -0.17 6.26 -12.52
N SER A 76 -0.61 5.07 -12.10
CA SER A 76 -1.62 4.29 -12.83
C SER A 76 -2.97 5.00 -12.97
N TYR A 77 -3.26 6.01 -12.14
CA TYR A 77 -4.47 6.83 -12.22
C TYR A 77 -4.53 7.68 -13.51
N LEU A 78 -3.41 7.86 -14.22
CA LEU A 78 -3.34 8.52 -15.52
C LEU A 78 -3.34 7.53 -16.70
N LEU A 79 -3.24 6.22 -16.44
CA LEU A 79 -3.30 5.22 -17.50
C LEU A 79 -4.73 5.01 -17.97
N PRO A 80 -4.98 5.02 -19.29
CA PRO A 80 -6.32 4.75 -19.82
C PRO A 80 -6.70 3.28 -19.57
N PRO A 81 -7.99 3.00 -19.28
CA PRO A 81 -8.48 1.64 -19.04
C PRO A 81 -8.09 0.63 -20.11
N TRP A 82 -8.19 1.00 -21.38
CA TRP A 82 -7.86 0.12 -22.51
C TRP A 82 -6.39 -0.31 -22.52
N PHE A 83 -5.46 0.55 -22.02
CA PHE A 83 -4.03 0.20 -21.92
C PHE A 83 -3.81 -0.83 -20.81
N MET A 84 -4.46 -0.67 -19.65
CA MET A 84 -4.40 -1.66 -18.57
C MET A 84 -4.99 -3.01 -19.01
N GLU A 85 -6.06 -3.01 -19.80
CA GLU A 85 -6.65 -4.23 -20.38
C GLU A 85 -5.71 -4.90 -21.39
N MET A 86 -5.03 -4.12 -22.22
CA MET A 86 -4.01 -4.65 -23.14
C MET A 86 -2.86 -5.28 -22.39
N LEU A 87 -2.36 -4.60 -21.35
CA LEU A 87 -1.31 -5.12 -20.48
C LEU A 87 -1.74 -6.43 -19.81
N ARG A 88 -2.96 -6.47 -19.23
CA ARG A 88 -3.52 -7.67 -18.59
C ARG A 88 -3.58 -8.85 -19.56
N ARG A 89 -4.05 -8.65 -20.78
CA ARG A 89 -4.05 -9.69 -21.81
C ARG A 89 -2.63 -10.18 -22.11
N THR A 90 -1.70 -9.25 -22.29
CA THR A 90 -0.29 -9.58 -22.59
C THR A 90 0.36 -10.42 -21.49
N VAL A 91 0.16 -10.06 -20.21
CA VAL A 91 0.77 -10.85 -19.12
C VAL A 91 0.10 -12.20 -18.92
N ASN A 92 -1.23 -12.30 -19.12
CA ASN A 92 -1.96 -13.56 -19.02
C ASN A 92 -1.59 -14.55 -20.11
N GLU A 93 -1.09 -14.11 -21.27
CA GLU A 93 -0.51 -14.98 -22.31
C GLU A 93 0.73 -15.73 -21.81
N LYS A 94 1.43 -15.17 -20.81
CA LYS A 94 2.68 -15.72 -20.25
C LYS A 94 2.47 -16.40 -18.91
N LYS A 95 1.76 -15.76 -17.96
CA LYS A 95 1.48 -16.28 -16.62
C LYS A 95 0.05 -15.91 -16.23
N GLY A 96 -0.81 -16.91 -15.98
CA GLY A 96 -2.22 -16.70 -15.64
C GLY A 96 -2.47 -16.06 -14.27
N ASP A 97 -1.49 -16.15 -13.36
CA ASP A 97 -1.51 -15.61 -12.01
C ASP A 97 -0.61 -14.35 -11.82
N PHE A 98 -0.28 -13.69 -12.93
CA PHE A 98 0.57 -12.50 -12.93
C PHE A 98 -0.09 -11.32 -12.22
N PHE A 99 0.59 -10.76 -11.19
CA PHE A 99 0.03 -9.72 -10.34
C PHE A 99 0.26 -8.32 -10.90
N LEU A 100 -0.80 -7.54 -11.06
CA LEU A 100 -0.74 -6.14 -11.47
C LEU A 100 -1.22 -5.23 -10.34
N VAL A 101 -0.35 -4.37 -9.83
CA VAL A 101 -0.67 -3.35 -8.85
C VAL A 101 -0.45 -1.95 -9.39
N GLY A 102 -1.44 -1.08 -9.27
CA GLY A 102 -1.34 0.30 -9.70
C GLY A 102 -1.01 1.25 -8.54
N GLU A 103 -0.12 2.20 -8.77
CA GLU A 103 -0.01 3.32 -7.85
C GLU A 103 -1.14 4.31 -8.08
N VAL A 104 -1.91 4.56 -7.01
CA VAL A 104 -3.02 5.51 -7.01
C VAL A 104 -2.96 6.33 -5.72
N ILE A 105 -2.62 7.61 -5.85
CA ILE A 105 -2.48 8.51 -4.70
C ILE A 105 -3.85 9.01 -4.21
N HIS A 106 -4.81 9.18 -5.12
CA HIS A 106 -6.17 9.61 -4.84
C HIS A 106 -7.17 8.60 -5.38
N ASN A 107 -7.93 7.96 -4.50
CA ASN A 107 -8.83 6.84 -4.83
C ASN A 107 -10.13 7.26 -5.55
N ASN A 108 -10.31 8.53 -5.90
CA ASN A 108 -11.54 9.04 -6.46
C ASN A 108 -11.92 8.31 -7.75
N ASN A 109 -12.97 7.48 -7.67
CA ASN A 109 -13.56 6.71 -8.77
C ASN A 109 -12.60 5.68 -9.45
N PHE A 110 -11.46 5.35 -8.84
CA PHE A 110 -10.52 4.37 -9.42
C PHE A 110 -10.86 2.91 -9.09
N GLN A 111 -11.80 2.66 -8.16
CA GLN A 111 -12.20 1.31 -7.73
C GLN A 111 -12.66 0.41 -8.89
N GLN A 112 -13.22 0.98 -9.95
CA GLN A 112 -13.64 0.25 -11.15
C GLN A 112 -12.46 -0.37 -11.93
N ASN A 113 -11.24 0.11 -11.72
CA ASN A 113 -10.04 -0.43 -12.37
C ASN A 113 -9.42 -1.61 -11.61
N VAL A 114 -9.89 -1.87 -10.39
CA VAL A 114 -9.51 -3.09 -9.63
C VAL A 114 -10.50 -4.20 -9.99
N CYS A 115 -10.22 -4.88 -11.09
CA CYS A 115 -11.06 -5.92 -11.67
C CYS A 115 -10.19 -6.93 -12.46
N PRO A 116 -10.71 -8.13 -12.76
CA PRO A 116 -9.94 -9.18 -13.45
C PRO A 116 -9.36 -8.78 -14.80
N GLU A 117 -10.00 -7.83 -15.47
CA GLU A 117 -9.60 -7.36 -16.80
C GLU A 117 -8.47 -6.32 -16.75
N ARG A 118 -8.13 -5.76 -15.56
CA ARG A 118 -7.17 -4.67 -15.42
C ARG A 118 -6.18 -4.94 -14.30
N LEU A 119 -6.44 -4.42 -13.09
CA LEU A 119 -5.53 -4.48 -11.96
C LEU A 119 -6.07 -5.41 -10.88
N ASP A 120 -5.18 -6.14 -10.22
CA ASP A 120 -5.52 -6.95 -9.04
C ASP A 120 -5.62 -6.07 -7.78
N SER A 121 -4.81 -5.00 -7.72
CA SER A 121 -4.70 -4.13 -6.55
C SER A 121 -4.27 -2.72 -6.94
N ILE A 122 -4.45 -1.81 -5.98
CA ILE A 122 -3.85 -0.46 -6.00
C ILE A 122 -3.26 -0.13 -4.63
N THR A 123 -2.36 0.86 -4.60
CA THR A 123 -1.79 1.38 -3.34
C THR A 123 -2.86 2.05 -2.49
N ASN A 124 -2.88 1.74 -1.18
CA ASN A 124 -3.85 2.29 -0.23
C ASN A 124 -3.32 3.55 0.47
N TYR A 125 -3.21 4.65 -0.26
CA TYR A 125 -2.80 5.94 0.32
C TYR A 125 -3.82 6.50 1.32
N GLU A 126 -5.11 6.17 1.20
CA GLU A 126 -6.12 6.56 2.19
C GLU A 126 -5.85 5.88 3.54
N GLY A 127 -5.63 4.57 3.53
CA GLY A 127 -5.25 3.82 4.73
C GLY A 127 -3.94 4.31 5.35
N PHE A 128 -2.91 4.58 4.53
CA PHE A 128 -1.66 5.17 4.97
C PHE A 128 -1.88 6.50 5.71
N ARG A 129 -2.57 7.46 5.06
CA ARG A 129 -2.81 8.79 5.65
C ARG A 129 -3.61 8.69 6.94
N SER A 130 -4.66 7.87 6.97
CA SER A 130 -5.48 7.70 8.16
C SER A 130 -4.70 7.07 9.32
N MET A 131 -3.82 6.10 9.07
CA MET A 131 -2.99 5.50 10.11
C MET A 131 -2.00 6.50 10.70
N ILE A 132 -1.20 7.19 9.87
CA ILE A 132 -0.21 8.16 10.36
C ILE A 132 -0.90 9.34 11.06
N SER A 133 -1.98 9.87 10.50
CA SER A 133 -2.73 10.98 11.11
C SER A 133 -3.33 10.59 12.45
N ALA A 134 -4.02 9.46 12.53
CA ALA A 134 -4.68 8.99 13.74
C ALA A 134 -3.71 8.73 14.89
N PHE A 135 -2.57 8.11 14.59
CA PHE A 135 -1.53 7.87 15.60
C PHE A 135 -0.92 9.16 16.12
N ASN A 136 -0.76 10.17 15.26
CA ASN A 136 -0.18 11.46 15.63
C ASN A 136 -1.16 12.41 16.30
N SER A 137 -2.46 12.31 15.99
CA SER A 137 -3.53 13.13 16.59
C SER A 137 -4.14 12.50 17.84
N GLY A 138 -3.93 11.19 18.08
CA GLY A 138 -4.62 10.43 19.10
C GLY A 138 -6.09 10.21 18.77
N ASN A 139 -6.45 10.09 17.48
CA ASN A 139 -7.84 9.99 17.02
C ASN A 139 -8.04 8.77 16.09
N LEU A 140 -8.24 7.59 16.68
CA LEU A 140 -8.42 6.35 15.92
C LEU A 140 -9.74 6.26 15.12
N PHE A 141 -10.66 7.22 15.30
CA PHE A 141 -11.83 7.33 14.42
C PHE A 141 -11.45 7.58 12.96
N GLU A 142 -10.28 8.17 12.68
CA GLU A 142 -9.79 8.37 11.32
C GLU A 142 -9.52 7.02 10.63
N ILE A 143 -8.91 6.07 11.34
CA ILE A 143 -8.68 4.71 10.83
C ILE A 143 -10.00 3.96 10.68
N GLU A 144 -10.86 4.02 11.70
CA GLU A 144 -12.17 3.36 11.68
C GLU A 144 -12.99 3.82 10.47
N HIS A 145 -13.06 5.14 10.25
CA HIS A 145 -13.77 5.72 9.12
C HIS A 145 -13.22 5.22 7.78
N SER A 146 -11.90 5.27 7.59
CA SER A 146 -11.26 4.82 6.34
C SER A 146 -11.47 3.32 6.13
N MET A 147 -11.28 2.48 7.13
CA MET A 147 -11.48 1.04 7.02
C MET A 147 -12.93 0.69 6.70
N THR A 148 -13.89 1.35 7.36
CA THR A 148 -15.32 1.15 7.11
C THR A 148 -15.68 1.59 5.69
N ARG A 149 -15.23 2.76 5.26
CA ARG A 149 -15.46 3.28 3.90
C ARG A 149 -14.87 2.39 2.82
N LEU A 150 -13.69 1.82 3.05
CA LEU A 150 -12.99 1.01 2.06
C LEU A 150 -13.47 -0.44 2.04
N PHE A 151 -13.69 -1.08 3.19
CA PHE A 151 -13.74 -2.53 3.29
C PHE A 151 -14.94 -3.12 4.04
N ALA A 152 -15.81 -2.31 4.64
CA ALA A 152 -16.95 -2.84 5.38
C ALA A 152 -17.83 -3.75 4.51
N ASP A 153 -18.53 -4.68 5.16
CA ASP A 153 -19.48 -5.57 4.46
C ASP A 153 -20.81 -4.85 4.18
N THR A 154 -20.69 -3.77 3.38
CA THR A 154 -21.82 -2.93 2.99
C THR A 154 -21.80 -2.70 1.47
N PRO A 155 -22.98 -2.41 0.84
CA PRO A 155 -23.04 -2.15 -0.60
C PRO A 155 -22.26 -0.92 -1.08
N TRP A 156 -21.99 0.02 -0.17
CA TRP A 156 -21.33 1.30 -0.49
C TRP A 156 -19.83 1.30 -0.21
N ALA A 157 -19.27 0.23 0.37
CA ALA A 157 -17.83 0.14 0.59
C ALA A 157 -17.08 0.04 -0.76
N LEU A 158 -16.10 0.91 -0.94
CA LEU A 158 -15.45 1.12 -2.24
C LEU A 158 -14.68 -0.11 -2.74
N PHE A 159 -14.08 -0.86 -1.84
CA PHE A 159 -13.22 -2.01 -2.14
C PHE A 159 -13.64 -3.27 -1.39
N LYS A 160 -14.95 -3.43 -1.14
CA LYS A 160 -15.48 -4.66 -0.56
C LYS A 160 -15.01 -5.88 -1.36
N GLY A 161 -14.38 -6.85 -0.68
CA GLY A 161 -13.85 -8.06 -1.29
C GLY A 161 -12.62 -7.87 -2.17
N LYS A 162 -12.04 -6.66 -2.21
CA LYS A 162 -10.79 -6.36 -2.90
C LYS A 162 -9.62 -6.28 -1.90
N HIS A 163 -8.40 -6.48 -2.42
CA HIS A 163 -7.19 -6.47 -1.62
C HIS A 163 -6.28 -5.32 -2.07
N LEU A 164 -6.33 -4.18 -1.36
CA LEU A 164 -5.44 -3.06 -1.62
C LEU A 164 -4.05 -3.32 -1.04
N LEU A 165 -3.01 -2.76 -1.67
CA LEU A 165 -1.65 -2.78 -1.17
C LEU A 165 -1.52 -1.74 -0.04
N ASN A 166 -1.55 -2.21 1.22
CA ASN A 166 -1.41 -1.38 2.40
C ASN A 166 0.06 -1.16 2.74
N PHE A 167 0.40 0.03 3.17
CA PHE A 167 1.74 0.40 3.60
C PHE A 167 1.67 1.47 4.70
N VAL A 168 2.74 1.65 5.45
CA VAL A 168 2.91 2.69 6.47
C VAL A 168 4.04 3.65 6.12
N ASP A 169 4.87 3.28 5.18
CA ASP A 169 5.84 4.11 4.47
C ASP A 169 6.19 3.50 3.11
N ASN A 170 6.80 4.30 2.24
CA ASN A 170 7.35 3.87 0.97
C ASN A 170 8.48 4.84 0.53
N HIS A 171 8.91 4.74 -0.73
CA HIS A 171 9.96 5.57 -1.29
C HIS A 171 9.58 7.04 -1.59
N ASP A 172 8.30 7.41 -1.43
CA ASP A 172 7.75 8.76 -1.76
C ASP A 172 7.18 9.49 -0.56
N VAL A 173 7.09 8.82 0.61
CA VAL A 173 6.61 9.41 1.86
C VAL A 173 7.61 9.20 2.98
N GLU A 174 7.48 9.99 4.05
CA GLU A 174 8.34 9.85 5.22
C GLU A 174 8.34 8.42 5.77
N ARG A 175 9.49 7.98 6.25
CA ARG A 175 9.65 6.67 6.89
C ARG A 175 8.78 6.60 8.16
N ALA A 176 8.14 5.47 8.39
CA ALA A 176 7.18 5.31 9.50
C ALA A 176 7.77 5.70 10.86
N CYS A 177 9.04 5.35 11.10
CA CYS A 177 9.75 5.70 12.34
C CYS A 177 9.95 7.22 12.50
N THR A 178 10.10 7.95 11.41
CA THR A 178 10.19 9.43 11.41
C THR A 178 8.80 10.08 11.49
N ALA A 179 7.83 9.54 10.76
CA ALA A 179 6.48 10.10 10.66
C ALA A 179 5.69 10.02 11.98
N LEU A 180 5.96 8.99 12.83
CA LEU A 180 5.30 8.84 14.11
C LEU A 180 5.90 9.77 15.17
N ARG A 181 5.07 10.62 15.77
CA ARG A 181 5.45 11.48 16.90
C ARG A 181 5.77 10.67 18.16
N ASN A 182 4.96 9.64 18.44
CA ASN A 182 5.21 8.72 19.55
C ASN A 182 5.64 7.35 19.03
N ARG A 183 6.95 7.09 19.07
CA ARG A 183 7.58 5.85 18.58
C ARG A 183 7.20 4.61 19.40
N ALA A 184 6.69 4.76 20.63
CA ALA A 184 6.16 3.64 21.41
C ALA A 184 5.01 2.92 20.69
N ASN A 185 4.35 3.60 19.77
CA ASN A 185 3.28 3.05 18.95
C ASN A 185 3.74 2.39 17.63
N LEU A 186 5.05 2.28 17.37
CA LEU A 186 5.54 1.70 16.11
C LEU A 186 5.10 0.24 15.93
N LEU A 187 5.16 -0.57 16.98
CA LEU A 187 4.68 -1.96 16.94
C LEU A 187 3.16 -2.03 16.68
N ASN A 188 2.38 -1.12 17.27
CA ASN A 188 0.93 -1.03 17.05
C ASN A 188 0.59 -0.67 15.61
N LEU A 189 1.33 0.25 15.00
CA LEU A 189 1.16 0.65 13.60
C LEU A 189 1.32 -0.55 12.66
N TYR A 190 2.37 -1.35 12.86
CA TYR A 190 2.60 -2.56 12.07
C TYR A 190 1.61 -3.68 12.41
N THR A 191 1.13 -3.77 13.64
CA THR A 191 0.05 -4.70 13.99
C THR A 191 -1.21 -4.40 13.17
N LEU A 192 -1.59 -3.12 13.04
CA LEU A 192 -2.71 -2.72 12.19
C LEU A 192 -2.41 -3.03 10.71
N LEU A 193 -1.24 -2.68 10.20
CA LEU A 193 -0.85 -2.96 8.82
C LEU A 193 -1.06 -4.44 8.44
N TYR A 194 -0.64 -5.36 9.32
CA TYR A 194 -0.73 -6.80 9.05
C TYR A 194 -2.12 -7.40 9.27
N THR A 195 -2.99 -6.74 10.01
CA THR A 195 -4.31 -7.27 10.38
C THR A 195 -5.48 -6.62 9.64
N MET A 196 -5.26 -5.44 9.05
CA MET A 196 -6.24 -4.79 8.17
C MET A 196 -6.56 -5.64 6.93
N PRO A 197 -7.77 -5.46 6.33
CA PRO A 197 -8.06 -5.98 4.99
C PRO A 197 -7.06 -5.45 3.95
N GLY A 198 -6.63 -6.30 3.03
CA GLY A 198 -5.67 -5.95 1.98
C GLY A 198 -4.35 -6.70 2.11
N ILE A 199 -3.32 -6.25 1.40
CA ILE A 199 -1.99 -6.86 1.31
C ILE A 199 -1.01 -5.98 2.06
N PRO A 200 -0.41 -6.41 3.18
CA PRO A 200 0.59 -5.62 3.89
C PRO A 200 1.89 -5.54 3.08
N CYS A 201 2.40 -4.34 2.91
CA CYS A 201 3.68 -4.07 2.28
C CYS A 201 4.61 -3.37 3.29
N VAL A 202 5.79 -3.94 3.50
CA VAL A 202 6.86 -3.36 4.31
C VAL A 202 7.95 -2.88 3.39
N TYR A 203 8.25 -1.59 3.44
CA TYR A 203 9.32 -1.01 2.65
C TYR A 203 10.67 -1.38 3.27
N TYR A 204 11.70 -1.61 2.44
CA TYR A 204 13.00 -2.07 2.93
C TYR A 204 13.60 -1.13 3.97
N GLY A 205 14.18 -1.70 5.02
CA GLY A 205 14.74 -0.96 6.15
C GLY A 205 13.71 -0.55 7.22
N SER A 206 12.43 -0.54 6.91
CA SER A 206 11.38 -0.25 7.89
C SER A 206 11.30 -1.32 8.97
N GLU A 207 11.66 -2.55 8.64
CA GLU A 207 11.77 -3.65 9.60
C GLU A 207 12.85 -3.43 10.66
N TYR A 208 13.76 -2.49 10.42
CA TYR A 208 14.82 -2.07 11.36
C TYR A 208 14.57 -0.68 11.95
N GLY A 209 13.43 -0.04 11.62
CA GLY A 209 13.09 1.30 12.05
C GLY A 209 13.89 2.39 11.33
N ALA A 210 14.27 2.16 10.06
CA ALA A 210 14.98 3.17 9.27
C ALA A 210 14.24 4.51 9.28
N GLU A 211 14.98 5.58 9.53
CA GLU A 211 14.47 6.95 9.54
C GLU A 211 14.69 7.65 8.19
N GLY A 212 13.86 8.62 7.89
CA GLY A 212 13.98 9.48 6.71
C GLY A 212 12.82 10.44 6.60
N ASP A 213 13.11 11.73 6.54
CA ASP A 213 12.14 12.80 6.26
C ASP A 213 12.06 13.07 4.75
N LYS A 214 10.91 13.54 4.31
CA LYS A 214 10.72 14.02 2.95
C LYS A 214 11.33 15.43 2.85
N SER A 215 12.55 15.50 2.33
CA SER A 215 13.26 16.75 2.02
C SER A 215 13.27 17.00 0.51
N ASP A 216 13.95 18.05 0.07
CA ASP A 216 14.11 18.38 -1.37
C ASP A 216 14.81 17.26 -2.17
N PHE A 217 15.42 16.31 -1.48
CA PHE A 217 16.10 15.16 -2.07
C PHE A 217 15.59 13.83 -1.48
N ASP A 218 15.16 12.93 -2.32
CA ASP A 218 14.59 11.62 -1.94
C ASP A 218 15.60 10.63 -1.35
N TYR A 219 16.91 10.92 -1.36
CA TYR A 219 17.93 9.97 -0.90
C TYR A 219 17.75 9.53 0.56
N LYS A 220 17.15 10.38 1.42
CA LYS A 220 16.84 10.00 2.81
C LYS A 220 15.73 8.96 2.90
N LEU A 221 14.80 8.98 1.95
CA LEU A 221 13.74 7.97 1.86
C LEU A 221 14.25 6.66 1.27
N ARG A 222 15.34 6.73 0.48
CA ARG A 222 15.93 5.62 -0.30
C ARG A 222 17.40 5.37 0.09
N PRO A 223 17.72 5.18 1.40
CA PRO A 223 19.10 4.98 1.82
C PRO A 223 19.67 3.69 1.22
N PHE A 224 20.99 3.64 1.05
CA PHE A 224 21.65 2.39 0.71
C PHE A 224 21.45 1.38 1.84
N ILE A 225 21.04 0.15 1.52
CA ILE A 225 20.70 -0.88 2.52
C ILE A 225 21.84 -1.19 3.49
N GLY A 226 23.09 -0.98 3.07
CA GLY A 226 24.28 -1.17 3.91
C GLY A 226 24.46 -0.10 4.98
N ASP A 227 23.82 1.07 4.83
CA ASP A 227 23.91 2.19 5.78
C ASP A 227 22.82 2.11 6.88
N ILE A 228 21.87 1.17 6.74
CA ILE A 228 20.79 1.00 7.70
C ILE A 228 21.29 0.22 8.91
N ASP A 229 21.15 0.81 10.10
CA ASP A 229 21.45 0.12 11.36
C ASP A 229 20.38 -0.94 11.67
N LYS A 230 20.74 -2.19 11.43
CA LYS A 230 19.86 -3.35 11.66
C LYS A 230 19.63 -3.67 13.14
N ASN A 231 20.34 -3.02 14.05
CA ASN A 231 20.23 -3.21 15.49
C ASN A 231 19.51 -2.06 16.20
N ALA A 232 19.08 -1.02 15.47
CA ALA A 232 18.39 0.13 16.06
C ALA A 232 17.08 -0.28 16.76
N HIS A 233 16.33 -1.21 16.16
CA HIS A 233 15.03 -1.68 16.67
C HIS A 233 14.89 -3.21 16.52
N PRO A 234 15.64 -4.02 17.27
CA PRO A 234 15.64 -5.48 17.12
C PRO A 234 14.27 -6.11 17.45
N GLU A 235 13.48 -5.48 18.33
CA GLU A 235 12.12 -5.89 18.66
C GLU A 235 11.17 -5.76 17.47
N LEU A 236 11.37 -4.77 16.61
CA LEU A 236 10.50 -4.50 15.46
C LEU A 236 10.60 -5.62 14.41
N ALA A 237 11.81 -6.01 14.04
CA ALA A 237 12.02 -7.12 13.10
C ALA A 237 11.41 -8.44 13.61
N ALA A 238 11.57 -8.71 14.91
CA ALA A 238 10.97 -9.88 15.55
C ALA A 238 9.43 -9.81 15.53
N HIS A 239 8.86 -8.64 15.81
CA HIS A 239 7.42 -8.41 15.78
C HIS A 239 6.84 -8.59 14.37
N LEU A 240 7.45 -7.99 13.36
CA LEU A 240 7.04 -8.14 11.95
C LEU A 240 7.09 -9.60 11.50
N LYS A 241 8.13 -10.34 11.86
CA LYS A 241 8.20 -11.78 11.59
C LYS A 241 7.05 -12.54 12.24
N LYS A 242 6.70 -12.21 13.50
CA LYS A 242 5.58 -12.82 14.21
C LYS A 242 4.25 -12.48 13.53
N LEU A 243 4.03 -11.22 13.15
CA LEU A 243 2.83 -10.78 12.45
C LEU A 243 2.66 -11.48 11.09
N ALA A 244 3.74 -11.65 10.33
CA ALA A 244 3.72 -12.39 9.07
C ALA A 244 3.34 -13.86 9.27
N GLN A 245 3.86 -14.51 10.32
CA GLN A 245 3.48 -15.89 10.67
C GLN A 245 2.00 -15.99 11.07
N ILE A 246 1.51 -15.06 11.90
CA ILE A 246 0.10 -14.99 12.32
C ILE A 246 -0.80 -14.83 11.07
N ARG A 247 -0.50 -13.87 10.20
CA ARG A 247 -1.29 -13.64 9.00
C ARG A 247 -1.32 -14.85 8.07
N LYS A 248 -0.18 -15.54 7.90
CA LYS A 248 -0.09 -16.77 7.10
C LYS A 248 -0.92 -17.91 7.71
N ALA A 249 -1.00 -17.99 9.03
CA ALA A 249 -1.72 -19.03 9.76
C ALA A 249 -3.22 -18.75 9.93
N CYS A 250 -3.68 -17.52 9.67
CA CYS A 250 -5.06 -17.08 9.88
C CYS A 250 -5.68 -16.57 8.57
N PRO A 251 -6.35 -17.42 7.78
CA PRO A 251 -7.01 -17.03 6.52
C PRO A 251 -7.98 -15.85 6.69
N ALA A 252 -8.64 -15.72 7.84
CA ALA A 252 -9.50 -14.58 8.12
C ALA A 252 -8.79 -13.22 8.04
N LEU A 253 -7.50 -13.13 8.36
CA LEU A 253 -6.73 -11.89 8.20
C LEU A 253 -6.47 -11.56 6.73
N SER A 254 -6.36 -12.56 5.87
CA SER A 254 -6.12 -12.35 4.44
C SER A 254 -7.41 -12.11 3.66
N TYR A 255 -8.44 -12.92 3.90
CA TYR A 255 -9.65 -12.99 3.05
C TYR A 255 -10.95 -12.70 3.81
N GLY A 256 -10.90 -12.55 5.13
CA GLY A 256 -12.09 -12.37 5.95
C GLY A 256 -12.76 -11.01 5.75
N THR A 257 -14.02 -10.93 6.13
CA THR A 257 -14.77 -9.68 6.24
C THR A 257 -14.15 -8.76 7.30
N TYR A 258 -14.53 -7.51 7.28
CA TYR A 258 -14.16 -6.53 8.29
C TYR A 258 -15.41 -5.99 8.98
N ALA A 259 -15.40 -6.00 10.31
CA ALA A 259 -16.41 -5.36 11.13
C ALA A 259 -15.76 -4.62 12.31
N LYS A 260 -16.11 -3.35 12.51
CA LYS A 260 -15.76 -2.62 13.71
C LYS A 260 -16.39 -3.27 14.94
N ALA A 261 -15.63 -3.43 16.03
CA ALA A 261 -16.15 -3.82 17.35
C ALA A 261 -16.30 -2.60 18.25
N THR A 262 -15.20 -1.90 18.57
CA THR A 262 -15.23 -0.66 19.35
C THR A 262 -14.31 0.39 18.74
N CYS A 263 -14.59 1.68 18.96
CA CYS A 263 -13.70 2.77 18.60
C CYS A 263 -13.84 3.92 19.59
N MET A 264 -12.72 4.34 20.12
CA MET A 264 -12.53 5.53 20.94
C MET A 264 -11.33 6.32 20.40
N ASN A 265 -11.03 7.47 20.98
CA ASN A 265 -9.91 8.28 20.50
C ASN A 265 -8.59 7.50 20.47
N THR A 266 -8.25 6.78 21.54
CA THR A 266 -6.94 6.12 21.69
C THR A 266 -7.01 4.61 21.69
N ASN A 267 -8.18 4.01 21.61
CA ASN A 267 -8.32 2.56 21.50
C ASN A 267 -9.33 2.16 20.44
N PHE A 268 -9.02 1.08 19.75
CA PHE A 268 -9.79 0.60 18.62
C PHE A 268 -9.75 -0.93 18.53
N SER A 269 -10.88 -1.54 18.24
CA SER A 269 -10.95 -2.96 17.97
C SER A 269 -11.86 -3.28 16.80
N PHE A 270 -11.51 -4.35 16.10
CA PHE A 270 -12.27 -4.85 14.97
C PHE A 270 -12.17 -6.38 14.85
N VAL A 271 -13.05 -6.93 14.08
CA VAL A 271 -13.16 -8.37 13.82
C VAL A 271 -12.87 -8.65 12.34
N ARG A 272 -12.13 -9.71 12.11
CA ARG A 272 -11.96 -10.35 10.80
C ARG A 272 -12.56 -11.75 10.88
N GLU A 273 -13.42 -12.09 9.92
CA GLU A 273 -14.11 -13.39 9.96
C GLU A 273 -14.15 -14.05 8.58
N GLN A 274 -13.82 -15.35 8.55
CA GLN A 274 -13.93 -16.19 7.35
C GLN A 274 -14.11 -17.66 7.72
N ASN A 275 -15.12 -18.29 7.12
CA ASN A 275 -15.37 -19.74 7.25
C ASN A 275 -15.38 -20.25 8.71
N GLY A 276 -15.92 -19.46 9.62
CA GLY A 276 -15.97 -19.79 11.05
C GLY A 276 -14.73 -19.41 11.85
N GLU A 277 -13.61 -19.05 11.20
CA GLU A 277 -12.47 -18.46 11.89
C GLU A 277 -12.76 -16.98 12.19
N LYS A 278 -12.66 -16.61 13.47
CA LYS A 278 -12.85 -15.24 13.94
C LYS A 278 -11.58 -14.73 14.62
N ILE A 279 -11.03 -13.64 14.09
CA ILE A 279 -9.88 -12.94 14.64
C ILE A 279 -10.31 -11.57 15.14
N ILE A 280 -9.99 -11.27 16.39
CA ILE A 280 -10.26 -10.00 17.05
C ILE A 280 -8.94 -9.28 17.22
N VAL A 281 -8.85 -8.05 16.72
CA VAL A 281 -7.70 -7.19 16.86
C VAL A 281 -8.07 -5.99 17.71
N ALA A 282 -7.24 -5.67 18.71
CA ALA A 282 -7.43 -4.51 19.54
C ALA A 282 -6.11 -3.77 19.75
N VAL A 283 -6.14 -2.45 19.71
CA VAL A 283 -4.98 -1.57 19.91
C VAL A 283 -5.31 -0.46 20.89
N ASN A 284 -4.32 -0.10 21.71
CA ASN A 284 -4.30 1.07 22.58
C ASN A 284 -3.08 1.92 22.23
N ILE A 285 -3.29 3.13 21.73
CA ILE A 285 -2.20 4.07 21.40
C ILE A 285 -2.01 5.16 22.47
N GLY A 286 -2.83 5.13 23.53
CA GLY A 286 -2.81 6.13 24.62
C GLY A 286 -1.74 5.83 25.66
N ASP A 287 -1.46 6.85 26.50
CA ASP A 287 -0.50 6.77 27.62
C ASP A 287 -1.09 6.08 28.86
N GLY A 288 -2.40 5.85 28.90
CA GLY A 288 -3.10 5.10 29.95
C GLY A 288 -3.49 3.70 29.47
N ASP A 289 -3.73 2.82 30.44
CA ASP A 289 -4.35 1.52 30.17
C ASP A 289 -5.83 1.65 29.80
N CYS A 290 -6.36 0.68 29.10
CA CYS A 290 -7.78 0.59 28.80
C CYS A 290 -8.30 -0.85 28.83
N THR A 291 -9.62 -0.97 28.97
CA THR A 291 -10.32 -2.25 28.82
C THR A 291 -11.27 -2.17 27.65
N ILE A 292 -11.18 -3.12 26.74
CA ILE A 292 -12.07 -3.25 25.58
C ILE A 292 -12.97 -4.45 25.80
N ARG A 293 -14.25 -4.30 25.52
CA ARG A 293 -15.22 -5.38 25.55
C ARG A 293 -15.57 -5.82 24.14
N VAL A 294 -15.51 -7.13 23.91
CA VAL A 294 -16.02 -7.77 22.70
C VAL A 294 -17.00 -8.85 23.16
N GLU A 295 -18.09 -9.01 22.45
CA GLU A 295 -19.14 -10.01 22.80
C GLU A 295 -18.68 -11.44 22.45
N GLU A 296 -17.59 -11.90 23.08
CA GLU A 296 -16.99 -13.22 22.91
C GLU A 296 -16.45 -13.74 24.24
N ALA A 297 -16.53 -15.05 24.48
CA ALA A 297 -16.18 -15.63 25.78
C ALA A 297 -14.65 -15.67 26.00
N GLU A 298 -13.94 -16.39 25.13
CA GLU A 298 -12.50 -16.65 25.28
C GLU A 298 -11.80 -16.67 23.92
N GLY A 299 -10.51 -16.36 23.92
CA GLY A 299 -9.64 -16.47 22.77
C GLY A 299 -8.18 -16.60 23.13
N ILE A 300 -7.40 -17.15 22.19
CA ILE A 300 -5.94 -17.26 22.31
C ILE A 300 -5.31 -16.01 21.72
N ASN A 301 -4.55 -15.27 22.51
CA ASN A 301 -3.71 -14.17 21.98
C ASN A 301 -2.57 -14.75 21.15
N LEU A 302 -2.58 -14.50 19.87
CA LEU A 302 -1.61 -15.03 18.91
C LEU A 302 -0.20 -14.44 19.06
N LEU A 303 -0.07 -13.31 19.76
CA LEU A 303 1.24 -12.69 20.03
C LEU A 303 2.00 -13.44 21.15
N ASP A 304 1.30 -13.85 22.21
CA ASP A 304 1.92 -14.47 23.41
C ASP A 304 1.46 -15.92 23.69
N GLY A 305 0.43 -16.41 23.00
CA GLY A 305 -0.13 -17.76 23.16
C GLY A 305 -1.03 -17.95 24.38
N GLN A 306 -1.37 -16.89 25.11
CA GLN A 306 -2.19 -16.99 26.31
C GLN A 306 -3.68 -16.96 25.99
N VAL A 307 -4.46 -17.82 26.68
CA VAL A 307 -5.93 -17.75 26.65
C VAL A 307 -6.41 -16.66 27.60
N ARG A 308 -7.33 -15.83 27.11
CA ARG A 308 -7.90 -14.73 27.90
C ARG A 308 -9.40 -14.59 27.64
N ASN A 309 -10.10 -14.05 28.64
CA ASN A 309 -11.49 -13.64 28.49
C ASN A 309 -11.57 -12.39 27.60
N LEU A 310 -12.44 -12.43 26.59
CA LEU A 310 -12.59 -11.36 25.62
C LEU A 310 -13.66 -10.33 26.01
N ASN A 311 -14.45 -10.61 27.08
CA ASN A 311 -15.37 -9.61 27.61
C ASN A 311 -14.65 -8.46 28.34
N ASP A 312 -13.39 -8.66 28.76
CA ASP A 312 -12.58 -7.65 29.47
C ASP A 312 -11.14 -7.75 28.99
N ILE A 313 -10.89 -7.34 27.74
CA ILE A 313 -9.54 -7.28 27.15
C ILE A 313 -8.80 -6.10 27.74
N TYR A 314 -7.88 -6.36 28.67
CA TYR A 314 -6.99 -5.35 29.21
C TYR A 314 -5.85 -5.07 28.23
N LEU A 315 -5.63 -3.80 27.93
CA LEU A 315 -4.55 -3.29 27.08
C LEU A 315 -3.72 -2.25 27.85
N PRO A 316 -2.46 -2.55 28.14
CA PRO A 316 -1.50 -1.55 28.62
C PRO A 316 -1.36 -0.36 27.66
N PRO A 317 -0.72 0.74 28.08
CA PRO A 317 -0.34 1.81 27.17
C PRO A 317 0.48 1.29 25.99
N HIS A 318 0.27 1.86 24.82
CA HIS A 318 1.02 1.57 23.59
C HIS A 318 1.10 0.09 23.24
N SER A 319 -0.02 -0.65 23.39
CA SER A 319 -0.07 -2.09 23.19
C SER A 319 -1.15 -2.52 22.20
N ALA A 320 -0.98 -3.71 21.66
CA ALA A 320 -1.95 -4.36 20.81
C ALA A 320 -2.09 -5.85 21.15
N CYS A 321 -3.20 -6.45 20.76
CA CYS A 321 -3.43 -7.88 20.83
C CYS A 321 -4.17 -8.39 19.58
N ILE A 322 -3.97 -9.67 19.30
CA ILE A 322 -4.61 -10.38 18.20
C ILE A 322 -5.13 -11.68 18.76
N TYR A 323 -6.44 -11.81 18.95
CA TYR A 323 -7.06 -13.00 19.48
C TYR A 323 -7.68 -13.84 18.37
N ARG A 324 -7.43 -15.13 18.41
CA ARG A 324 -8.24 -16.11 17.69
C ARG A 324 -9.26 -16.68 18.66
N ARG A 325 -10.55 -16.57 18.32
CA ARG A 325 -11.61 -17.22 19.08
C ARG A 325 -11.43 -18.74 19.04
N ASN A 326 -11.63 -19.39 20.18
CA ASN A 326 -11.66 -20.85 20.30
C ASN A 326 -12.94 -21.43 19.69
#